data_f612e326b8fd62f015163330b0f22691
#
_entry.id   f612e326b8fd62f015163330b0f22691
#
_cell.length_a   1.000
_cell.length_b   1.000
_cell.length_c   1.000
_cell.angle_alpha   90.00
_cell.angle_beta   90.00
_cell.angle_gamma   90.00
#
_symmetry.space_group_name_H-M   'P 1'
#
loop_
_entity.id
_entity.type
_entity.pdbx_description
1 polymer ?
#
loop_
_entity_poly.entity_id
_entity_poly.type
_entity_poly.pdbx_seq_one_letter_code
_entity_poly.pdbx_strand_id
1 'polypeptide(L)'
;MPSKVRIALDAMGGDGGAAVVIPGAAISLGRHRDTEFLLVGDRARIEPELDRHPQLKAASNIIHTDVAVSGSDKPSQALRRGRKTSSMWLAIDAVKKGEADVAVSAGNTGALMAMSRFHLRTLKGIDRPAITGIWPTRRGESAVLDLGATIGGDAHHLVALALMGAAMASVLFDKKRPTVGLLNIGTEEIKGHEEIREAGEILRARNLPELDYIGFVEGDGIGKGLADVIVTEGFSGNIALKAAEGTARQMAELLRDEMKRSWLSKLGYLFARSAFQALRDKMDPNKSNGGVFLGLNGLVVKSHGGTSAEGFAYAIDVGYEMAHYDLLNKINQMLNREGGALNSVQAAQEAVS
;
A
#
# COMPACT_ATOMS: atom_id res chain seq x y z
N MET A 1 19.03 -21.29 -6.18
CA MET A 1 17.86 -21.25 -5.29
C MET A 1 17.38 -19.80 -5.31
N PRO A 2 16.08 -19.51 -5.39
CA PRO A 2 15.65 -18.14 -5.22
C PRO A 2 16.18 -17.63 -3.88
N SER A 3 16.68 -16.40 -3.86
CA SER A 3 17.16 -15.76 -2.63
C SER A 3 15.98 -15.63 -1.68
N LYS A 4 16.18 -15.97 -0.38
CA LYS A 4 15.16 -15.77 0.64
C LYS A 4 14.77 -14.29 0.70
N VAL A 5 13.48 -14.02 0.87
CA VAL A 5 12.97 -12.67 1.10
C VAL A 5 13.16 -12.31 2.57
N ARG A 6 13.79 -11.17 2.85
CA ARG A 6 14.08 -10.69 4.20
C ARG A 6 13.16 -9.51 4.53
N ILE A 7 12.36 -9.66 5.58
CA ILE A 7 11.34 -8.69 5.96
C ILE A 7 11.66 -8.10 7.34
N ALA A 8 11.83 -6.78 7.40
CA ALA A 8 11.99 -6.06 8.65
C ALA A 8 10.62 -5.64 9.20
N LEU A 9 10.28 -6.08 10.42
CA LEU A 9 9.02 -5.80 11.08
C LEU A 9 9.21 -4.84 12.24
N ASP A 10 8.50 -3.70 12.22
CA ASP A 10 8.35 -2.82 13.37
C ASP A 10 7.44 -3.51 14.40
N ALA A 11 8.03 -4.26 15.32
CA ALA A 11 7.31 -5.03 16.32
C ALA A 11 6.66 -4.20 17.43
N MET A 12 6.86 -2.88 17.43
CA MET A 12 6.27 -1.94 18.39
C MET A 12 5.23 -1.03 17.76
N GLY A 13 5.02 -1.11 16.43
CA GLY A 13 4.05 -0.32 15.71
C GLY A 13 2.62 -0.82 15.89
N GLY A 14 1.66 0.11 15.85
CA GLY A 14 0.23 -0.19 16.01
C GLY A 14 -0.22 -0.42 17.45
N ASP A 15 -1.53 -0.65 17.63
CA ASP A 15 -2.15 -0.73 18.94
C ASP A 15 -1.77 -2.02 19.69
N GLY A 16 -1.55 -3.11 18.95
CA GLY A 16 -1.23 -4.42 19.50
C GLY A 16 0.26 -4.72 19.62
N GLY A 17 1.13 -3.97 18.95
CA GLY A 17 2.58 -4.18 18.98
C GLY A 17 2.97 -5.65 18.74
N ALA A 18 3.93 -6.17 19.53
CA ALA A 18 4.44 -7.53 19.39
C ALA A 18 3.37 -8.62 19.45
N ALA A 19 2.31 -8.43 20.24
CA ALA A 19 1.21 -9.41 20.38
C ALA A 19 0.39 -9.59 19.08
N VAL A 20 0.48 -8.66 18.14
CA VAL A 20 -0.14 -8.76 16.81
C VAL A 20 0.89 -9.07 15.73
N VAL A 21 2.05 -8.40 15.80
CA VAL A 21 3.10 -8.52 14.79
C VAL A 21 3.69 -9.93 14.74
N ILE A 22 3.99 -10.53 15.91
CA ILE A 22 4.63 -11.85 15.96
C ILE A 22 3.71 -12.97 15.47
N PRO A 23 2.45 -13.10 15.95
CA PRO A 23 1.52 -14.06 15.36
C PRO A 23 1.25 -13.80 13.86
N GLY A 24 1.18 -12.54 13.44
CA GLY A 24 1.04 -12.19 12.02
C GLY A 24 2.21 -12.67 11.17
N ALA A 25 3.44 -12.49 11.64
CA ALA A 25 4.63 -13.02 10.99
C ALA A 25 4.62 -14.56 10.92
N ALA A 26 4.14 -15.23 11.98
CA ALA A 26 4.04 -16.68 11.98
C ALA A 26 3.02 -17.20 10.95
N ILE A 27 1.89 -16.50 10.78
CA ILE A 27 0.89 -16.80 9.73
C ILE A 27 1.50 -16.65 8.35
N SER A 28 2.17 -15.52 8.08
CA SER A 28 2.82 -15.24 6.79
C SER A 28 3.93 -16.24 6.48
N LEU A 29 4.77 -16.61 7.47
CA LEU A 29 5.79 -17.66 7.30
C LEU A 29 5.20 -19.01 6.90
N GLY A 30 3.99 -19.34 7.39
CA GLY A 30 3.27 -20.54 6.98
C GLY A 30 2.92 -20.57 5.49
N ARG A 31 2.70 -19.39 4.88
CA ARG A 31 2.40 -19.20 3.46
C ARG A 31 3.67 -19.09 2.61
N HIS A 32 4.70 -18.40 3.12
CA HIS A 32 5.95 -18.06 2.43
C HIS A 32 7.15 -18.60 3.23
N ARG A 33 7.47 -19.88 3.06
CA ARG A 33 8.49 -20.60 3.87
C ARG A 33 9.93 -20.17 3.58
N ASP A 34 10.16 -19.44 2.51
CA ASP A 34 11.44 -18.86 2.10
C ASP A 34 11.66 -17.43 2.62
N THR A 35 10.94 -17.05 3.69
CA THR A 35 11.07 -15.74 4.34
C THR A 35 11.98 -15.80 5.56
N GLU A 36 12.78 -14.76 5.75
CA GLU A 36 13.51 -14.44 6.98
C GLU A 36 13.02 -13.12 7.57
N PHE A 37 12.95 -13.02 8.89
CA PHE A 37 12.43 -11.85 9.57
C PHE A 37 13.49 -11.15 10.43
N LEU A 38 13.52 -9.81 10.35
CA LEU A 38 14.18 -8.93 11.32
C LEU A 38 13.10 -8.31 12.19
N LEU A 39 12.98 -8.77 13.44
CA LEU A 39 12.00 -8.29 14.40
C LEU A 39 12.60 -7.12 15.18
N VAL A 40 12.10 -5.92 14.93
CA VAL A 40 12.68 -4.69 15.48
C VAL A 40 11.82 -4.18 16.63
N GLY A 41 12.35 -4.14 17.84
CA GLY A 41 11.63 -3.65 19.03
C GLY A 41 12.16 -4.15 20.34
N ASP A 42 11.35 -3.97 21.39
CA ASP A 42 11.71 -4.39 22.74
C ASP A 42 11.77 -5.92 22.86
N ARG A 43 12.97 -6.43 23.07
CA ARG A 43 13.25 -7.86 23.22
C ARG A 43 12.38 -8.50 24.30
N ALA A 44 12.15 -7.81 25.42
CA ALA A 44 11.35 -8.33 26.52
C ALA A 44 9.86 -8.51 26.13
N ARG A 45 9.38 -7.81 25.12
CA ARG A 45 8.02 -7.97 24.56
C ARG A 45 7.98 -8.98 23.40
N ILE A 46 9.05 -9.07 22.62
CA ILE A 46 9.12 -9.94 21.44
C ILE A 46 9.34 -11.40 21.84
N GLU A 47 10.30 -11.70 22.74
CA GLU A 47 10.69 -13.07 23.08
C GLU A 47 9.54 -13.94 23.62
N PRO A 48 8.68 -13.47 24.55
CA PRO A 48 7.58 -14.28 25.05
C PRO A 48 6.55 -14.67 23.99
N GLU A 49 6.32 -13.78 23.01
CA GLU A 49 5.44 -14.08 21.87
C GLU A 49 6.14 -15.03 20.87
N LEU A 50 7.43 -14.81 20.61
CA LEU A 50 8.21 -15.60 19.68
C LEU A 50 8.41 -17.05 20.16
N ASP A 51 8.49 -17.28 21.49
CA ASP A 51 8.59 -18.61 22.10
C ASP A 51 7.35 -19.49 21.83
N ARG A 52 6.21 -18.88 21.54
CA ARG A 52 4.97 -19.58 21.12
C ARG A 52 5.00 -20.03 19.66
N HIS A 53 5.97 -19.53 18.87
CA HIS A 53 6.09 -19.78 17.44
C HIS A 53 7.49 -20.29 17.06
N PRO A 54 7.84 -21.56 17.35
CA PRO A 54 9.20 -22.09 17.18
C PRO A 54 9.75 -22.00 15.74
N GLN A 55 8.88 -22.15 14.73
CA GLN A 55 9.27 -22.03 13.32
C GLN A 55 9.66 -20.58 12.98
N LEU A 56 8.88 -19.62 13.44
CA LEU A 56 9.21 -18.20 13.26
C LEU A 56 10.50 -17.84 14.02
N LYS A 57 10.67 -18.36 15.24
CA LYS A 57 11.88 -18.14 16.04
C LYS A 57 13.14 -18.58 15.29
N ALA A 58 13.08 -19.72 14.61
CA ALA A 58 14.18 -20.24 13.82
C ALA A 58 14.46 -19.42 12.54
N ALA A 59 13.47 -18.69 12.02
CA ALA A 59 13.56 -17.85 10.82
C ALA A 59 13.71 -16.35 11.15
N SER A 60 13.99 -15.98 12.41
CA SER A 60 13.97 -14.59 12.86
C SER A 60 15.23 -14.20 13.60
N ASN A 61 15.62 -12.92 13.45
CA ASN A 61 16.60 -12.24 14.28
C ASN A 61 15.96 -11.02 14.93
N ILE A 62 16.37 -10.68 16.17
CA ILE A 62 15.83 -9.53 16.91
C ILE A 62 16.85 -8.39 16.91
N ILE A 63 16.41 -7.22 16.41
CA ILE A 63 17.10 -5.95 16.59
C ILE A 63 16.44 -5.24 17.76
N HIS A 64 17.16 -5.15 18.89
CA HIS A 64 16.60 -4.58 20.12
C HIS A 64 16.55 -3.06 20.10
N THR A 65 15.41 -2.53 20.49
CA THR A 65 15.20 -1.13 20.92
C THR A 65 13.96 -1.05 21.79
N ASP A 66 13.97 -0.17 22.79
CA ASP A 66 12.83 0.17 23.66
C ASP A 66 12.09 1.43 23.19
N VAL A 67 12.56 2.06 22.10
CA VAL A 67 11.99 3.31 21.57
C VAL A 67 10.93 3.02 20.51
N ALA A 68 9.69 3.38 20.81
CA ALA A 68 8.55 3.32 19.88
C ALA A 68 8.10 4.72 19.44
N VAL A 69 7.51 4.82 18.24
CA VAL A 69 6.79 6.01 17.79
C VAL A 69 5.33 5.91 18.22
N SER A 70 4.83 6.92 18.92
CA SER A 70 3.42 6.97 19.32
C SER A 70 2.49 7.21 18.12
N GLY A 71 1.29 6.62 18.17
CA GLY A 71 0.24 6.86 17.18
C GLY A 71 -0.19 8.33 17.10
N SER A 72 -0.03 9.11 18.17
CA SER A 72 -0.37 10.54 18.28
C SER A 72 0.78 11.50 17.94
N ASP A 73 2.00 10.99 17.71
CA ASP A 73 3.15 11.84 17.42
C ASP A 73 2.98 12.57 16.08
N LYS A 74 3.27 13.87 16.07
CA LYS A 74 3.38 14.61 14.80
C LYS A 74 4.57 14.07 13.98
N PRO A 75 4.46 13.91 12.66
CA PRO A 75 5.52 13.33 11.83
C PRO A 75 6.91 13.96 12.04
N SER A 76 6.97 15.28 12.17
CA SER A 76 8.22 16.01 12.42
C SER A 76 8.83 15.73 13.80
N GLN A 77 7.99 15.52 14.81
CA GLN A 77 8.45 15.16 16.17
C GLN A 77 8.92 13.71 16.23
N ALA A 78 8.14 12.79 15.60
CA ALA A 78 8.51 11.39 15.48
C ALA A 78 9.86 11.23 14.76
N LEU A 79 10.06 11.93 13.63
CA LEU A 79 11.32 11.94 12.89
C LEU A 79 12.48 12.45 13.77
N ARG A 80 12.29 13.54 14.52
CA ARG A 80 13.35 14.12 15.34
C ARG A 80 13.72 13.24 16.55
N ARG A 81 12.73 12.64 17.23
CA ARG A 81 12.93 11.84 18.45
C ARG A 81 13.31 10.40 18.15
N GLY A 82 12.68 9.81 17.12
CA GLY A 82 12.84 8.40 16.78
C GLY A 82 13.96 8.11 15.79
N ARG A 83 14.61 9.14 15.24
CA ARG A 83 15.70 8.97 14.29
C ARG A 83 16.85 8.17 14.91
N LYS A 84 17.26 7.09 14.20
CA LYS A 84 18.33 6.16 14.58
C LYS A 84 18.03 5.26 15.79
N THR A 85 16.90 5.43 16.46
CA THR A 85 16.63 4.71 17.71
C THR A 85 15.30 3.98 17.73
N SER A 86 14.25 4.51 17.09
CA SER A 86 12.92 3.87 17.13
C SER A 86 12.86 2.59 16.30
N SER A 87 12.00 1.65 16.71
CA SER A 87 11.74 0.41 16.00
C SER A 87 11.34 0.67 14.54
N MET A 88 10.48 1.65 14.30
CA MET A 88 10.08 2.10 12.96
C MET A 88 11.29 2.55 12.13
N TRP A 89 12.18 3.39 12.70
CA TRP A 89 13.36 3.84 11.98
C TRP A 89 14.31 2.68 11.67
N LEU A 90 14.60 1.82 12.64
CA LEU A 90 15.53 0.72 12.48
C LEU A 90 15.05 -0.33 11.46
N ALA A 91 13.71 -0.53 11.37
CA ALA A 91 13.14 -1.37 10.32
C ALA A 91 13.37 -0.78 8.91
N ILE A 92 13.20 0.54 8.74
CA ILE A 92 13.50 1.25 7.48
C ILE A 92 15.02 1.23 7.20
N ASP A 93 15.86 1.38 8.24
CA ASP A 93 17.32 1.38 8.12
C ASP A 93 17.86 0.02 7.64
N ALA A 94 17.23 -1.07 8.07
CA ALA A 94 17.55 -2.42 7.59
C ALA A 94 17.34 -2.53 6.06
N VAL A 95 16.27 -1.94 5.52
CA VAL A 95 16.05 -1.87 4.06
C VAL A 95 17.12 -1.03 3.39
N LYS A 96 17.45 0.13 3.94
CA LYS A 96 18.50 0.99 3.39
C LYS A 96 19.87 0.32 3.33
N LYS A 97 20.19 -0.48 4.33
CA LYS A 97 21.48 -1.22 4.42
C LYS A 97 21.51 -2.49 3.57
N GLY A 98 20.37 -2.88 2.98
CA GLY A 98 20.24 -4.15 2.28
C GLY A 98 20.26 -5.37 3.22
N GLU A 99 19.95 -5.17 4.51
CA GLU A 99 19.75 -6.23 5.50
C GLU A 99 18.37 -6.83 5.41
N ALA A 100 17.38 -6.04 4.91
CA ALA A 100 16.04 -6.46 4.58
C ALA A 100 15.63 -5.96 3.18
N ASP A 101 14.70 -6.65 2.54
CA ASP A 101 14.20 -6.32 1.20
C ASP A 101 12.95 -5.43 1.30
N VAL A 102 12.22 -5.52 2.42
CA VAL A 102 11.03 -4.69 2.71
C VAL A 102 10.90 -4.45 4.21
N ALA A 103 10.36 -3.27 4.57
CA ALA A 103 9.96 -2.94 5.95
C ALA A 103 8.44 -2.88 6.06
N VAL A 104 7.88 -3.46 7.14
CA VAL A 104 6.42 -3.43 7.42
C VAL A 104 6.19 -2.82 8.80
N SER A 105 5.30 -1.84 8.89
CA SER A 105 4.93 -1.19 10.15
C SER A 105 3.42 -0.91 10.24
N ALA A 106 2.82 -1.20 11.38
CA ALA A 106 1.47 -0.78 11.74
C ALA A 106 1.42 0.58 12.45
N GLY A 107 2.57 1.22 12.67
CA GLY A 107 2.70 2.49 13.39
C GLY A 107 2.07 3.69 12.67
N ASN A 108 2.30 4.89 13.22
CA ASN A 108 1.78 6.16 12.70
C ASN A 108 2.15 6.36 11.22
N THR A 109 1.15 6.52 10.35
CA THR A 109 1.33 6.62 8.88
C THR A 109 2.19 7.82 8.49
N GLY A 110 1.92 8.99 9.08
CA GLY A 110 2.67 10.20 8.77
C GLY A 110 4.14 10.12 9.22
N ALA A 111 4.39 9.50 10.38
CA ALA A 111 5.75 9.25 10.87
C ALA A 111 6.49 8.26 9.97
N LEU A 112 5.85 7.14 9.61
CA LEU A 112 6.42 6.14 8.72
C LEU A 112 6.78 6.74 7.36
N MET A 113 5.88 7.53 6.75
CA MET A 113 6.14 8.23 5.50
C MET A 113 7.29 9.23 5.62
N ALA A 114 7.28 10.06 6.66
CA ALA A 114 8.33 11.06 6.86
C ALA A 114 9.71 10.42 7.07
N MET A 115 9.80 9.35 7.87
CA MET A 115 11.04 8.62 8.12
C MET A 115 11.52 7.90 6.86
N SER A 116 10.62 7.24 6.13
CA SER A 116 10.94 6.53 4.90
C SER A 116 11.46 7.48 3.82
N ARG A 117 10.74 8.59 3.57
CA ARG A 117 11.18 9.61 2.60
C ARG A 117 12.53 10.23 2.99
N PHE A 118 12.72 10.53 4.27
CA PHE A 118 13.97 11.13 4.75
C PHE A 118 15.14 10.17 4.60
N HIS A 119 14.95 8.89 4.93
CA HIS A 119 16.02 7.92 5.03
C HIS A 119 16.32 7.18 3.73
N LEU A 120 15.31 6.69 3.03
CA LEU A 120 15.45 5.97 1.75
C LEU A 120 15.59 6.91 0.56
N ARG A 121 15.05 8.14 0.66
CA ARG A 121 14.90 9.07 -0.48
C ARG A 121 13.91 8.55 -1.50
N THR A 122 13.61 9.38 -2.49
CA THR A 122 12.74 9.01 -3.62
C THR A 122 13.57 8.48 -4.80
N LEU A 123 12.92 7.71 -5.66
CA LEU A 123 13.46 7.29 -6.95
C LEU A 123 13.78 8.51 -7.82
N LYS A 124 14.71 8.36 -8.77
CA LYS A 124 15.07 9.42 -9.70
C LYS A 124 13.82 9.79 -10.54
N GLY A 125 13.52 11.08 -10.61
CA GLY A 125 12.35 11.59 -11.31
C GLY A 125 11.04 11.53 -10.51
N ILE A 126 11.07 11.08 -9.26
CA ILE A 126 9.92 11.08 -8.35
C ILE A 126 10.13 12.11 -7.26
N ASP A 127 9.31 13.14 -7.25
CA ASP A 127 9.40 14.22 -6.25
C ASP A 127 8.78 13.82 -4.92
N ARG A 128 7.70 13.03 -4.96
CA ARG A 128 6.92 12.64 -3.79
C ARG A 128 6.51 11.17 -3.88
N PRO A 129 6.64 10.39 -2.80
CA PRO A 129 6.11 9.04 -2.75
C PRO A 129 4.59 9.07 -2.65
N ALA A 130 3.94 7.98 -3.06
CA ALA A 130 2.50 7.78 -2.93
C ALA A 130 2.18 6.62 -1.98
N ILE A 131 0.98 6.64 -1.39
CA ILE A 131 0.40 5.49 -0.69
C ILE A 131 -0.55 4.78 -1.66
N THR A 132 -0.26 3.53 -1.95
CA THR A 132 -1.12 2.69 -2.77
C THR A 132 -1.85 1.68 -1.91
N GLY A 133 -3.16 1.61 -2.05
CA GLY A 133 -4.00 0.59 -1.39
C GLY A 133 -4.57 -0.39 -2.41
N ILE A 134 -4.83 -1.61 -1.95
CA ILE A 134 -5.57 -2.62 -2.70
C ILE A 134 -7.06 -2.42 -2.37
N TRP A 135 -7.87 -2.17 -3.39
CA TRP A 135 -9.29 -1.91 -3.25
C TRP A 135 -10.11 -3.10 -3.75
N PRO A 136 -10.93 -3.72 -2.88
CA PRO A 136 -11.80 -4.81 -3.30
C PRO A 136 -12.91 -4.28 -4.22
N THR A 137 -13.09 -4.91 -5.36
CA THR A 137 -14.05 -4.51 -6.37
C THR A 137 -14.98 -5.66 -6.75
N ARG A 138 -15.99 -5.37 -7.59
CA ARG A 138 -16.87 -6.41 -8.13
C ARG A 138 -16.16 -7.37 -9.09
N ARG A 139 -15.04 -6.96 -9.69
CA ARG A 139 -14.26 -7.75 -10.68
C ARG A 139 -12.97 -8.33 -10.11
N GLY A 140 -12.74 -8.23 -8.80
CA GLY A 140 -11.51 -8.64 -8.13
C GLY A 140 -10.95 -7.49 -7.32
N GLU A 141 -9.72 -7.12 -7.56
CA GLU A 141 -9.02 -6.06 -6.83
C GLU A 141 -8.48 -5.01 -7.80
N SER A 142 -8.38 -3.77 -7.34
CA SER A 142 -7.73 -2.66 -8.05
C SER A 142 -6.71 -2.00 -7.14
N ALA A 143 -5.58 -1.57 -7.70
CA ALA A 143 -4.64 -0.69 -7.01
C ALA A 143 -5.12 0.76 -7.13
N VAL A 144 -5.29 1.45 -6.02
CA VAL A 144 -5.68 2.87 -6.00
C VAL A 144 -4.57 3.68 -5.37
N LEU A 145 -4.10 4.71 -6.04
CA LEU A 145 -3.02 5.59 -5.60
C LEU A 145 -3.21 7.02 -6.16
N ASP A 146 -2.89 8.07 -5.44
CA ASP A 146 -2.38 8.19 -4.06
C ASP A 146 -3.53 8.26 -3.05
N LEU A 147 -3.42 7.56 -1.92
CA LEU A 147 -4.45 7.53 -0.87
C LEU A 147 -4.12 8.44 0.34
N GLY A 148 -3.28 9.48 0.12
CA GLY A 148 -3.08 10.51 1.13
C GLY A 148 -1.62 10.75 1.54
N ALA A 149 -0.64 10.40 0.72
CA ALA A 149 0.76 10.78 0.96
C ALA A 149 1.03 12.23 0.53
N THR A 150 0.31 12.74 -0.48
CA THR A 150 0.52 14.06 -1.05
C THR A 150 -0.76 14.91 -1.01
N ILE A 151 -0.60 16.21 -1.23
CA ILE A 151 -1.71 17.14 -1.48
C ILE A 151 -1.39 17.83 -2.80
N GLY A 152 -2.31 17.71 -3.77
CA GLY A 152 -2.10 18.15 -5.14
C GLY A 152 -1.04 17.30 -5.86
N GLY A 153 -0.85 17.57 -7.13
CA GLY A 153 0.13 16.93 -8.01
C GLY A 153 -0.04 17.49 -9.42
N ASP A 154 1.06 17.73 -10.13
CA ASP A 154 1.02 18.11 -11.54
C ASP A 154 0.76 16.89 -12.44
N ALA A 155 0.62 17.14 -13.74
CA ALA A 155 0.37 16.09 -14.71
C ALA A 155 1.49 15.03 -14.74
N HIS A 156 2.75 15.45 -14.61
CA HIS A 156 3.90 14.54 -14.61
C HIS A 156 3.90 13.62 -13.38
N HIS A 157 3.49 14.16 -12.22
CA HIS A 157 3.32 13.36 -11.01
C HIS A 157 2.25 12.27 -11.21
N LEU A 158 1.08 12.63 -11.78
CA LEU A 158 0.01 11.67 -12.05
C LEU A 158 0.44 10.60 -13.07
N VAL A 159 1.20 10.96 -14.10
CA VAL A 159 1.80 10.00 -15.06
C VAL A 159 2.79 9.06 -14.36
N ALA A 160 3.64 9.58 -13.49
CA ALA A 160 4.55 8.75 -12.70
C ALA A 160 3.80 7.78 -11.77
N LEU A 161 2.70 8.24 -11.14
CA LEU A 161 1.80 7.37 -10.37
C LEU A 161 1.20 6.25 -11.24
N ALA A 162 0.79 6.56 -12.48
CA ALA A 162 0.25 5.58 -13.42
C ALA A 162 1.26 4.46 -13.72
N LEU A 163 2.51 4.81 -13.97
CA LEU A 163 3.60 3.85 -14.21
C LEU A 163 3.91 3.00 -12.96
N MET A 164 4.01 3.64 -11.80
CA MET A 164 4.27 2.93 -10.55
C MET A 164 3.11 1.99 -10.17
N GLY A 165 1.88 2.44 -10.36
CA GLY A 165 0.67 1.64 -10.16
C GLY A 165 0.60 0.45 -11.11
N ALA A 166 0.94 0.65 -12.40
CA ALA A 166 0.99 -0.41 -13.39
C ALA A 166 2.06 -1.46 -13.04
N ALA A 167 3.25 -1.04 -12.61
CA ALA A 167 4.28 -1.95 -12.12
C ALA A 167 3.79 -2.79 -10.94
N MET A 168 3.12 -2.16 -9.97
CA MET A 168 2.56 -2.86 -8.82
C MET A 168 1.45 -3.84 -9.21
N ALA A 169 0.52 -3.43 -10.07
CA ALA A 169 -0.55 -4.30 -10.57
C ALA A 169 -0.01 -5.49 -11.37
N SER A 170 1.10 -5.30 -12.09
CA SER A 170 1.74 -6.42 -12.81
C SER A 170 2.31 -7.48 -11.87
N VAL A 171 2.69 -7.09 -10.66
CA VAL A 171 3.20 -8.01 -9.61
C VAL A 171 2.04 -8.65 -8.87
N LEU A 172 1.10 -7.84 -8.34
CA LEU A 172 0.04 -8.33 -7.45
C LEU A 172 -1.06 -9.10 -8.18
N PHE A 173 -1.40 -8.67 -9.41
CA PHE A 173 -2.56 -9.21 -10.14
C PHE A 173 -2.15 -10.06 -11.34
N ASP A 174 -0.86 -10.33 -11.51
CA ASP A 174 -0.29 -11.07 -12.67
C ASP A 174 -0.74 -10.50 -14.03
N LYS A 175 -0.81 -9.17 -14.13
CA LYS A 175 -1.25 -8.45 -15.32
C LYS A 175 -0.05 -7.98 -16.14
N LYS A 176 0.14 -8.55 -17.33
CA LYS A 176 1.23 -8.11 -18.23
C LYS A 176 1.08 -6.66 -18.68
N ARG A 177 -0.15 -6.21 -18.89
CA ARG A 177 -0.51 -4.86 -19.33
C ARG A 177 -1.78 -4.44 -18.59
N PRO A 178 -1.65 -3.94 -17.32
CA PRO A 178 -2.80 -3.56 -16.53
C PRO A 178 -3.50 -2.33 -17.11
N THR A 179 -4.81 -2.29 -16.99
CA THR A 179 -5.62 -1.12 -17.33
C THR A 179 -5.43 -0.04 -16.28
N VAL A 180 -5.22 1.21 -16.73
CA VAL A 180 -5.00 2.38 -15.87
C VAL A 180 -6.02 3.47 -16.18
N GLY A 181 -6.72 3.97 -15.17
CA GLY A 181 -7.62 5.10 -15.26
C GLY A 181 -7.22 6.24 -14.33
N LEU A 182 -7.46 7.49 -14.75
CA LEU A 182 -7.32 8.65 -13.87
C LEU A 182 -8.67 8.96 -13.22
N LEU A 183 -8.70 9.09 -11.89
CA LEU A 183 -9.91 9.48 -11.16
C LEU A 183 -10.30 10.90 -11.52
N ASN A 184 -11.56 11.10 -11.92
CA ASN A 184 -12.07 12.39 -12.36
C ASN A 184 -13.56 12.54 -12.00
N ILE A 185 -14.12 13.73 -12.20
CA ILE A 185 -15.52 14.08 -11.96
C ILE A 185 -16.45 13.79 -13.14
N GLY A 186 -15.94 13.20 -14.19
CA GLY A 186 -16.65 12.80 -15.42
C GLY A 186 -15.68 12.10 -16.36
N THR A 187 -16.23 11.38 -17.33
CA THR A 187 -15.43 10.62 -18.32
C THR A 187 -15.07 11.45 -19.57
N GLU A 188 -15.68 12.63 -19.74
CA GLU A 188 -15.45 13.51 -20.88
C GLU A 188 -14.09 14.22 -20.77
N GLU A 189 -13.40 14.41 -21.88
CA GLU A 189 -12.05 14.97 -21.93
C GLU A 189 -11.93 16.41 -21.39
N ILE A 190 -13.02 17.16 -21.41
CA ILE A 190 -13.08 18.56 -20.94
C ILE A 190 -13.30 18.68 -19.42
N LYS A 191 -13.58 17.57 -18.72
CA LYS A 191 -13.91 17.57 -17.29
C LYS A 191 -12.65 17.49 -16.42
N GLY A 192 -12.80 18.03 -15.21
CA GLY A 192 -11.78 17.96 -14.15
C GLY A 192 -10.75 19.09 -14.20
N HIS A 193 -9.80 18.97 -13.30
CA HIS A 193 -8.69 19.92 -13.18
C HIS A 193 -7.73 19.80 -14.37
N GLU A 194 -7.01 20.90 -14.65
CA GLU A 194 -6.08 20.98 -15.76
C GLU A 194 -5.01 19.89 -15.69
N GLU A 195 -4.45 19.64 -14.51
CA GLU A 195 -3.40 18.64 -14.28
C GLU A 195 -3.86 17.23 -14.62
N ILE A 196 -5.15 16.90 -14.34
CA ILE A 196 -5.72 15.58 -14.66
C ILE A 196 -5.92 15.44 -16.17
N ARG A 197 -6.39 16.49 -16.84
CA ARG A 197 -6.59 16.50 -18.30
C ARG A 197 -5.25 16.37 -19.03
N GLU A 198 -4.25 17.17 -18.64
CA GLU A 198 -2.91 17.12 -19.17
C GLU A 198 -2.26 15.73 -18.96
N ALA A 199 -2.40 15.14 -17.77
CA ALA A 199 -1.93 13.78 -17.50
C ALA A 199 -2.60 12.76 -18.44
N GLY A 200 -3.90 12.90 -18.68
CA GLY A 200 -4.65 12.06 -19.62
C GLY A 200 -4.16 12.19 -21.06
N GLU A 201 -3.88 13.40 -21.52
CA GLU A 201 -3.30 13.68 -22.84
C GLU A 201 -1.91 13.03 -22.98
N ILE A 202 -1.05 13.19 -21.97
CA ILE A 202 0.29 12.59 -21.94
C ILE A 202 0.21 11.06 -22.01
N LEU A 203 -0.62 10.43 -21.20
CA LEU A 203 -0.77 8.96 -21.18
C LEU A 203 -1.29 8.43 -22.51
N ARG A 204 -2.25 9.12 -23.13
CA ARG A 204 -2.81 8.73 -24.42
C ARG A 204 -1.80 8.89 -25.57
N ALA A 205 -1.10 10.03 -25.62
CA ALA A 205 -0.14 10.32 -26.66
C ALA A 205 1.06 9.36 -26.65
N ARG A 206 1.48 8.90 -25.46
CA ARG A 206 2.66 8.04 -25.31
C ARG A 206 2.41 6.57 -25.62
N ASN A 207 1.16 6.09 -25.53
CA ASN A 207 0.78 4.69 -25.77
C ASN A 207 1.80 3.70 -25.17
N LEU A 208 2.01 3.79 -23.87
CA LEU A 208 3.01 3.04 -23.11
C LEU A 208 2.78 1.53 -23.20
N PRO A 209 3.79 0.71 -23.55
CA PRO A 209 3.62 -0.73 -23.69
C PRO A 209 3.35 -1.46 -22.37
N GLU A 210 3.69 -0.83 -21.25
CA GLU A 210 3.58 -1.40 -19.91
C GLU A 210 2.17 -1.29 -19.30
N LEU A 211 1.30 -0.47 -19.89
CA LEU A 211 -0.05 -0.23 -19.38
C LEU A 211 -1.04 0.03 -20.51
N ASP A 212 -2.34 -0.13 -20.21
CA ASP A 212 -3.44 0.23 -21.09
C ASP A 212 -4.22 1.40 -20.46
N TYR A 213 -4.00 2.62 -20.97
CA TYR A 213 -4.70 3.78 -20.47
C TYR A 213 -6.13 3.83 -20.99
N ILE A 214 -7.12 3.69 -20.09
CA ILE A 214 -8.54 3.63 -20.46
C ILE A 214 -9.29 4.97 -20.35
N GLY A 215 -8.59 6.07 -20.02
CA GLY A 215 -9.19 7.39 -19.86
C GLY A 215 -9.56 7.70 -18.41
N PHE A 216 -10.59 8.53 -18.23
CA PHE A 216 -11.06 8.96 -16.92
C PHE A 216 -12.05 7.96 -16.31
N VAL A 217 -11.99 7.83 -14.99
CA VAL A 217 -12.86 6.97 -14.17
C VAL A 217 -13.50 7.83 -13.08
N GLU A 218 -14.82 7.74 -12.93
CA GLU A 218 -15.53 8.42 -11.84
C GLU A 218 -15.44 7.61 -10.54
N GLY A 219 -15.73 8.27 -9.40
CA GLY A 219 -15.61 7.65 -8.08
C GLY A 219 -16.42 6.36 -7.89
N ASP A 220 -17.58 6.23 -8.53
CA ASP A 220 -18.39 5.00 -8.51
C ASP A 220 -17.76 3.86 -9.34
N GLY A 221 -16.90 4.20 -10.28
CA GLY A 221 -16.11 3.26 -11.09
C GLY A 221 -15.09 2.46 -10.29
N ILE A 222 -14.60 3.01 -9.17
CA ILE A 222 -13.63 2.32 -8.29
C ILE A 222 -14.23 0.98 -7.83
N GLY A 223 -15.38 0.99 -7.20
CA GLY A 223 -16.03 -0.22 -6.68
C GLY A 223 -16.52 -1.17 -7.77
N LYS A 224 -16.73 -0.66 -9.00
CA LYS A 224 -17.07 -1.49 -10.18
C LYS A 224 -15.85 -2.27 -10.71
N GLY A 225 -14.64 -1.83 -10.40
CA GLY A 225 -13.38 -2.41 -10.93
C GLY A 225 -13.23 -2.11 -12.42
N LEU A 226 -13.44 -0.84 -12.84
CA LEU A 226 -13.33 -0.45 -14.25
C LEU A 226 -11.89 -0.48 -14.75
N ALA A 227 -10.91 -0.27 -13.87
CA ALA A 227 -9.49 -0.33 -14.14
C ALA A 227 -8.76 -1.19 -13.10
N ASP A 228 -7.65 -1.80 -13.48
CA ASP A 228 -6.75 -2.52 -12.57
C ASP A 228 -6.01 -1.53 -11.66
N VAL A 229 -5.76 -0.32 -12.18
CA VAL A 229 -5.10 0.78 -11.46
C VAL A 229 -5.92 2.06 -11.61
N ILE A 230 -6.20 2.73 -10.50
CA ILE A 230 -6.86 4.03 -10.48
C ILE A 230 -5.93 5.03 -9.82
N VAL A 231 -5.59 6.08 -10.57
CA VAL A 231 -4.66 7.13 -10.15
C VAL A 231 -5.42 8.38 -9.76
N THR A 232 -5.07 8.95 -8.64
CA THR A 232 -5.58 10.23 -8.14
C THR A 232 -4.50 10.96 -7.35
N GLU A 233 -4.69 12.25 -7.07
CA GLU A 233 -3.85 12.94 -6.08
C GLU A 233 -4.31 12.60 -4.65
N GLY A 234 -3.39 12.75 -3.67
CA GLY A 234 -3.62 12.19 -2.34
C GLY A 234 -4.77 12.80 -1.56
N PHE A 235 -5.16 14.06 -1.81
CA PHE A 235 -6.30 14.67 -1.12
C PHE A 235 -7.62 13.99 -1.54
N SER A 236 -7.88 13.89 -2.84
CA SER A 236 -9.08 13.23 -3.37
C SER A 236 -9.08 11.74 -3.07
N GLY A 237 -7.92 11.09 -3.18
CA GLY A 237 -7.80 9.66 -2.86
C GLY A 237 -8.07 9.35 -1.40
N ASN A 238 -7.59 10.17 -0.47
CA ASN A 238 -7.88 10.00 0.95
C ASN A 238 -9.37 10.23 1.28
N ILE A 239 -9.98 11.23 0.67
CA ILE A 239 -11.44 11.47 0.82
C ILE A 239 -12.22 10.28 0.29
N ALA A 240 -11.90 9.79 -0.91
CA ALA A 240 -12.56 8.63 -1.50
C ALA A 240 -12.44 7.39 -0.59
N LEU A 241 -11.23 7.10 -0.09
CA LEU A 241 -10.98 6.00 0.83
C LEU A 241 -11.81 6.14 2.11
N LYS A 242 -11.77 7.29 2.77
CA LYS A 242 -12.47 7.51 4.04
C LYS A 242 -14.00 7.53 3.87
N ALA A 243 -14.49 8.04 2.76
CA ALA A 243 -15.92 7.98 2.44
C ALA A 243 -16.37 6.52 2.22
N ALA A 244 -15.61 5.73 1.46
CA ALA A 244 -15.94 4.32 1.23
C ALA A 244 -15.86 3.48 2.52
N GLU A 245 -14.80 3.63 3.31
CA GLU A 245 -14.66 2.96 4.62
C GLU A 245 -15.82 3.33 5.56
N GLY A 246 -16.17 4.62 5.63
CA GLY A 246 -17.28 5.13 6.45
C GLY A 246 -18.63 4.58 6.01
N THR A 247 -18.91 4.61 4.71
CA THR A 247 -20.15 4.07 4.13
C THR A 247 -20.29 2.57 4.35
N ALA A 248 -19.20 1.81 4.12
CA ALA A 248 -19.21 0.36 4.35
C ALA A 248 -19.50 0.02 5.82
N ARG A 249 -18.89 0.75 6.76
CA ARG A 249 -19.14 0.59 8.21
C ARG A 249 -20.59 0.93 8.57
N GLN A 250 -21.08 2.06 8.10
CA GLN A 250 -22.46 2.50 8.32
C GLN A 250 -23.47 1.47 7.80
N MET A 251 -23.30 0.97 6.59
CA MET A 251 -24.16 -0.06 6.01
C MET A 251 -24.14 -1.35 6.83
N ALA A 252 -22.95 -1.78 7.31
CA ALA A 252 -22.82 -2.96 8.14
C ALA A 252 -23.53 -2.80 9.50
N GLU A 253 -23.48 -1.61 10.11
CA GLU A 253 -24.17 -1.29 11.36
C GLU A 253 -25.71 -1.26 11.16
N LEU A 254 -26.19 -0.55 10.15
CA LEU A 254 -27.63 -0.48 9.82
C LEU A 254 -28.19 -1.89 9.55
N LEU A 255 -27.50 -2.69 8.76
CA LEU A 255 -27.91 -4.06 8.47
C LEU A 255 -27.98 -4.91 9.76
N ARG A 256 -26.96 -4.79 10.61
CA ARG A 256 -26.92 -5.51 11.90
C ARG A 256 -28.10 -5.13 12.80
N ASP A 257 -28.46 -3.85 12.85
CA ASP A 257 -29.54 -3.35 13.70
C ASP A 257 -30.89 -3.81 13.18
N GLU A 258 -31.15 -3.74 11.87
CA GLU A 258 -32.39 -4.25 11.27
C GLU A 258 -32.53 -5.79 11.42
N MET A 259 -31.41 -6.54 11.33
CA MET A 259 -31.43 -7.99 11.55
C MET A 259 -31.73 -8.37 13.01
N LYS A 260 -31.46 -7.48 13.97
CA LYS A 260 -31.79 -7.70 15.39
C LYS A 260 -33.21 -7.30 15.78
N ARG A 261 -33.92 -6.51 14.94
CA ARG A 261 -35.17 -5.83 15.27
C ARG A 261 -36.34 -6.77 15.53
N SER A 262 -36.46 -7.89 14.81
CA SER A 262 -37.55 -8.84 14.96
C SER A 262 -37.08 -10.29 15.00
N TRP A 263 -37.91 -11.20 15.52
CA TRP A 263 -37.61 -12.62 15.51
C TRP A 263 -37.58 -13.21 14.08
N LEU A 264 -38.44 -12.69 13.19
CA LEU A 264 -38.47 -13.06 11.77
C LEU A 264 -37.16 -12.63 11.08
N SER A 265 -36.65 -11.43 11.36
CA SER A 265 -35.36 -10.94 10.83
C SER A 265 -34.19 -11.82 11.31
N LYS A 266 -34.21 -12.27 12.59
CA LYS A 266 -33.21 -13.18 13.13
C LYS A 266 -33.26 -14.55 12.46
N LEU A 267 -34.45 -15.08 12.18
CA LEU A 267 -34.62 -16.33 11.46
C LEU A 267 -34.15 -16.21 10.01
N GLY A 268 -34.51 -15.09 9.31
CA GLY A 268 -34.00 -14.77 7.98
C GLY A 268 -32.47 -14.67 7.92
N TYR A 269 -31.86 -14.04 8.91
CA TYR A 269 -30.41 -13.98 9.03
C TYR A 269 -29.77 -15.38 9.17
N LEU A 270 -30.40 -16.30 9.92
CA LEU A 270 -29.90 -17.65 10.08
C LEU A 270 -29.83 -18.40 8.72
N PHE A 271 -30.87 -18.25 7.90
CA PHE A 271 -30.89 -18.84 6.55
C PHE A 271 -29.90 -18.17 5.56
N ALA A 272 -29.71 -16.85 5.69
CA ALA A 272 -28.80 -16.09 4.84
C ALA A 272 -27.37 -15.98 5.38
N ARG A 273 -27.04 -16.66 6.48
CA ARG A 273 -25.76 -16.54 7.19
C ARG A 273 -24.53 -16.75 6.27
N SER A 274 -24.59 -17.73 5.38
CA SER A 274 -23.50 -18.01 4.43
C SER A 274 -23.28 -16.86 3.46
N ALA A 275 -24.34 -16.23 2.96
CA ALA A 275 -24.24 -15.08 2.07
C ALA A 275 -23.66 -13.85 2.79
N PHE A 276 -24.10 -13.60 4.03
CA PHE A 276 -23.55 -12.53 4.86
C PHE A 276 -22.07 -12.76 5.21
N GLN A 277 -21.69 -14.00 5.48
CA GLN A 277 -20.30 -14.35 5.73
C GLN A 277 -19.45 -14.11 4.48
N ALA A 278 -19.89 -14.57 3.31
CA ALA A 278 -19.20 -14.34 2.03
C ALA A 278 -19.05 -12.84 1.72
N LEU A 279 -20.07 -12.03 1.99
CA LEU A 279 -20.01 -10.58 1.84
C LEU A 279 -19.00 -9.96 2.80
N ARG A 280 -19.05 -10.35 4.08
CA ARG A 280 -18.12 -9.91 5.10
C ARG A 280 -16.67 -10.25 4.72
N ASP A 281 -16.43 -11.48 4.24
CA ASP A 281 -15.11 -11.93 3.84
C ASP A 281 -14.54 -11.17 2.64
N LYS A 282 -15.41 -10.72 1.72
CA LYS A 282 -15.02 -9.85 0.59
C LYS A 282 -14.73 -8.41 1.00
N MET A 283 -15.40 -7.93 2.05
CA MET A 283 -15.27 -6.55 2.53
C MET A 283 -14.40 -6.46 3.79
N ASP A 284 -13.71 -7.54 4.16
CA ASP A 284 -12.85 -7.56 5.34
C ASP A 284 -11.64 -6.64 5.12
N PRO A 285 -11.52 -5.54 5.91
CA PRO A 285 -10.39 -4.63 5.78
C PRO A 285 -9.05 -5.30 6.12
N ASN A 286 -9.05 -6.44 6.82
CA ASN A 286 -7.83 -7.20 7.05
C ASN A 286 -7.29 -7.81 5.74
N LYS A 287 -8.15 -8.23 4.82
CA LYS A 287 -7.73 -8.84 3.53
C LYS A 287 -7.23 -7.82 2.51
N SER A 288 -7.57 -6.56 2.69
CA SER A 288 -7.08 -5.42 1.88
C SER A 288 -6.02 -4.61 2.63
N ASN A 289 -5.43 -5.16 3.69
CA ASN A 289 -4.43 -4.49 4.50
C ASN A 289 -3.05 -4.54 3.82
N GLY A 290 -2.29 -3.45 3.90
CA GLY A 290 -0.97 -3.36 3.32
C GLY A 290 -0.87 -2.24 2.28
N GLY A 291 -0.90 -0.98 2.74
CA GLY A 291 -0.62 0.18 1.89
C GLY A 291 0.86 0.25 1.53
N VAL A 292 1.20 0.19 0.25
CA VAL A 292 2.59 0.25 -0.21
C VAL A 292 3.00 1.69 -0.47
N PHE A 293 4.17 2.09 0.03
CA PHE A 293 4.75 3.39 -0.29
C PHE A 293 5.56 3.27 -1.59
N LEU A 294 4.97 3.72 -2.69
CA LEU A 294 5.61 3.72 -4.00
C LEU A 294 6.43 5.00 -4.21
N GLY A 295 7.50 4.89 -5.01
CA GLY A 295 8.37 6.02 -5.34
C GLY A 295 9.54 6.25 -4.37
N LEU A 296 9.78 5.35 -3.41
CA LEU A 296 10.96 5.35 -2.53
C LEU A 296 12.07 4.42 -3.07
N ASN A 297 13.33 4.69 -2.72
CA ASN A 297 14.46 3.78 -2.96
C ASN A 297 14.49 2.63 -1.94
N GLY A 298 13.37 1.94 -1.77
CA GLY A 298 13.19 0.79 -0.89
C GLY A 298 11.72 0.54 -0.61
N LEU A 299 11.37 -0.71 -0.34
CA LEU A 299 9.98 -1.11 -0.12
C LEU A 299 9.57 -0.88 1.33
N VAL A 300 8.47 -0.18 1.51
CA VAL A 300 7.84 0.05 2.83
C VAL A 300 6.36 -0.19 2.72
N VAL A 301 5.84 -1.02 3.63
CA VAL A 301 4.42 -1.36 3.69
C VAL A 301 3.84 -0.84 5.00
N LYS A 302 2.73 -0.14 4.89
CA LYS A 302 1.92 0.36 6.01
C LYS A 302 0.75 -0.58 6.28
N SER A 303 0.68 -1.12 7.46
CA SER A 303 -0.48 -1.85 7.98
C SER A 303 -1.38 -0.93 8.82
N HIS A 304 -2.67 -1.22 8.93
CA HIS A 304 -3.56 -0.50 9.85
C HIS A 304 -3.14 -0.65 11.31
N GLY A 305 -3.25 0.42 12.11
CA GLY A 305 -2.82 0.43 13.51
C GLY A 305 -3.60 -0.54 14.40
N GLY A 306 -4.91 -0.64 14.22
CA GLY A 306 -5.81 -1.53 14.95
C GLY A 306 -6.05 -2.88 14.26
N THR A 307 -5.13 -3.37 13.43
CA THR A 307 -5.27 -4.62 12.70
C THR A 307 -5.15 -5.84 13.61
N SER A 308 -5.74 -6.98 13.19
CA SER A 308 -5.50 -8.29 13.80
C SER A 308 -4.19 -8.91 13.32
N ALA A 309 -3.76 -10.01 13.94
CA ALA A 309 -2.61 -10.79 13.48
C ALA A 309 -2.78 -11.26 12.03
N GLU A 310 -3.98 -11.70 11.64
CA GLU A 310 -4.28 -12.09 10.27
C GLU A 310 -4.17 -10.90 9.30
N GLY A 311 -4.72 -9.75 9.66
CA GLY A 311 -4.58 -8.54 8.84
C GLY A 311 -3.13 -8.06 8.74
N PHE A 312 -2.33 -8.18 9.81
CA PHE A 312 -0.90 -7.87 9.73
C PHE A 312 -0.15 -8.85 8.82
N ALA A 313 -0.53 -10.15 8.83
CA ALA A 313 0.01 -11.15 7.92
C ALA A 313 -0.24 -10.77 6.45
N TYR A 314 -1.43 -10.26 6.10
CA TYR A 314 -1.69 -9.76 4.74
C TYR A 314 -0.76 -8.60 4.34
N ALA A 315 -0.48 -7.68 5.26
CA ALA A 315 0.48 -6.60 4.97
C ALA A 315 1.91 -7.15 4.76
N ILE A 316 2.29 -8.19 5.48
CA ILE A 316 3.57 -8.89 5.25
C ILE A 316 3.56 -9.60 3.89
N ASP A 317 2.47 -10.30 3.54
CA ASP A 317 2.34 -11.01 2.27
C ASP A 317 2.44 -10.03 1.07
N VAL A 318 1.81 -8.85 1.15
CA VAL A 318 1.98 -7.78 0.15
C VAL A 318 3.45 -7.37 0.04
N GLY A 319 4.13 -7.18 1.16
CA GLY A 319 5.55 -6.84 1.17
C GLY A 319 6.43 -7.96 0.57
N TYR A 320 6.11 -9.21 0.89
CA TYR A 320 6.77 -10.38 0.31
C TYR A 320 6.65 -10.41 -1.22
N GLU A 321 5.43 -10.28 -1.76
CA GLU A 321 5.19 -10.28 -3.20
C GLU A 321 5.96 -9.16 -3.91
N MET A 322 5.95 -7.94 -3.32
CA MET A 322 6.69 -6.81 -3.87
C MET A 322 8.20 -7.07 -3.93
N ALA A 323 8.77 -7.68 -2.90
CA ALA A 323 10.19 -8.00 -2.84
C ALA A 323 10.53 -9.20 -3.73
N HIS A 324 9.75 -10.27 -3.67
CA HIS A 324 9.95 -11.50 -4.42
C HIS A 324 9.95 -11.29 -5.94
N TYR A 325 9.02 -10.45 -6.45
CA TYR A 325 8.91 -10.12 -7.87
C TYR A 325 9.65 -8.84 -8.28
N ASP A 326 10.53 -8.34 -7.41
CA ASP A 326 11.46 -7.24 -7.68
C ASP A 326 10.77 -5.96 -8.20
N LEU A 327 9.71 -5.54 -7.49
CA LEU A 327 8.91 -4.37 -7.86
C LEU A 327 9.76 -3.12 -8.05
N LEU A 328 10.76 -2.89 -7.20
CA LEU A 328 11.57 -1.68 -7.24
C LEU A 328 12.33 -1.55 -8.56
N ASN A 329 12.91 -2.64 -9.06
CA ASN A 329 13.58 -2.64 -10.36
C ASN A 329 12.59 -2.50 -11.53
N LYS A 330 11.39 -3.09 -11.43
CA LYS A 330 10.35 -2.89 -12.45
C LYS A 330 9.95 -1.43 -12.56
N ILE A 331 9.71 -0.76 -11.43
CA ILE A 331 9.41 0.69 -11.41
C ILE A 331 10.56 1.49 -12.01
N ASN A 332 11.80 1.22 -11.59
CA ASN A 332 12.97 1.92 -12.12
C ASN A 332 13.13 1.74 -13.63
N GLN A 333 12.89 0.56 -14.16
CA GLN A 333 12.94 0.31 -15.60
C GLN A 333 11.87 1.10 -16.36
N MET A 334 10.63 1.13 -15.86
CA MET A 334 9.55 1.90 -16.47
C MET A 334 9.83 3.40 -16.44
N LEU A 335 10.25 3.95 -15.30
CA LEU A 335 10.57 5.38 -15.16
C LEU A 335 11.79 5.79 -15.99
N ASN A 336 12.82 4.95 -16.12
CA ASN A 336 14.01 5.27 -16.93
C ASN A 336 13.70 5.27 -18.43
N ARG A 337 12.84 4.39 -18.93
CA ARG A 337 12.36 4.40 -20.30
C ARG A 337 11.61 5.70 -20.60
N GLU A 338 10.78 6.12 -19.67
CA GLU A 338 10.02 7.37 -19.74
C GLU A 338 10.94 8.61 -19.75
N GLY A 339 11.91 8.68 -18.82
CA GLY A 339 12.89 9.78 -18.76
C GLY A 339 13.73 9.91 -20.04
N GLY A 340 14.03 8.81 -20.70
CA GLY A 340 14.67 8.79 -22.02
C GLY A 340 13.78 9.36 -23.12
N ALA A 341 12.48 9.08 -23.07
CA ALA A 341 11.51 9.62 -24.02
C ALA A 341 11.24 11.13 -23.80
N LEU A 342 11.20 11.59 -22.54
CA LEU A 342 11.06 13.03 -22.22
C LEU A 342 12.21 13.86 -22.79
N ASN A 343 13.46 13.41 -22.60
CA ASN A 343 14.63 14.10 -23.09
C ASN A 343 14.68 14.16 -24.64
N SER A 344 14.18 13.13 -25.32
CA SER A 344 14.14 13.10 -26.79
C SER A 344 13.07 14.03 -27.38
N VAL A 345 11.92 14.20 -26.70
CA VAL A 345 10.85 15.11 -27.16
C VAL A 345 11.23 16.57 -26.91
N GLN A 346 11.82 16.88 -25.75
CA GLN A 346 12.33 18.23 -25.48
C GLN A 346 13.46 18.63 -26.46
N ALA A 347 14.40 17.72 -26.71
CA ALA A 347 15.47 17.98 -27.70
C ALA A 347 14.93 18.15 -29.12
N ALA A 348 13.83 17.44 -29.49
CA ALA A 348 13.19 17.61 -30.79
C ALA A 348 12.42 18.95 -30.90
N GLN A 349 11.81 19.43 -29.83
CA GLN A 349 11.12 20.73 -29.78
C GLN A 349 12.11 21.90 -29.79
N GLU A 350 13.24 21.80 -29.09
CA GLU A 350 14.32 22.81 -29.13
C GLU A 350 15.04 22.83 -30.48
N ALA A 351 15.06 21.76 -31.25
CA ALA A 351 15.65 21.69 -32.58
C ALA A 351 14.75 22.29 -33.70
N VAL A 352 13.46 22.53 -33.42
CA VAL A 352 12.46 23.10 -34.35
C VAL A 352 12.14 24.56 -34.03
N SER A 353 12.57 25.08 -32.87
CA SER A 353 12.50 26.50 -32.47
C SER A 353 13.78 27.23 -32.84
#